data_064531a9bcafaf8c7ff07931b5be4102
#
_entry.id   064531a9bcafaf8c7ff07931b5be4102
#
_cell.length_a   1.000
_cell.length_b   1.000
_cell.length_c   1.000
_cell.angle_alpha   90.00
_cell.angle_beta   90.00
_cell.angle_gamma   90.00
#
_symmetry.space_group_name_H-M   'P 1'
#
loop_
_entity.id
_entity.type
_entity.pdbx_description
1 polymer ?
#
loop_
_entity_poly.entity_id
_entity_poly.type
_entity_poly.pdbx_seq_one_letter_code
_entity_poly.pdbx_strand_id
1 'polypeptide(L)'
;MLLIKRARIVEAASEKIPALRESIGKYKEKNHILVYCGATTVRDYGYQEGVPTSEEIRQIDAVTDLLGNQMGFRVAQFTSKEDALTRSKLIKSFDQGEMIQALIAIRCLDEGVNIPSIDKAFILASSTNPKEYIQRRGRVLRLYPGKNYAQIYDFITLPIPLDKVKGYATEDISGFKGLAKRELIRMMDFAKIAQNPYEIDTLIRDIKNAYDIEDEELERESEEEWDD
;
A
#
# COMPACT_ATOMS: atom_id res chain seq x y z
N MET A 1 16.41 7.45 -14.14
CA MET A 1 16.86 7.75 -12.78
C MET A 1 15.88 8.62 -11.97
N LEU A 2 15.27 9.67 -12.54
CA LEU A 2 14.26 10.53 -11.88
C LEU A 2 12.96 9.79 -11.58
N LEU A 3 12.45 8.94 -12.46
CA LEU A 3 11.22 8.16 -12.27
C LEU A 3 11.34 7.15 -11.11
N ILE A 4 12.49 6.46 -11.00
CA ILE A 4 12.77 5.54 -9.90
C ILE A 4 12.82 6.29 -8.56
N LYS A 5 13.36 7.50 -8.52
CA LYS A 5 13.36 8.34 -7.31
C LYS A 5 11.95 8.78 -6.92
N ARG A 6 11.09 9.13 -7.91
CA ARG A 6 9.68 9.47 -7.65
C ARG A 6 8.88 8.29 -7.10
N ALA A 7 8.99 7.12 -7.72
CA ALA A 7 8.35 5.91 -7.22
C ALA A 7 8.74 5.61 -5.76
N ARG A 8 10.04 5.72 -5.43
CA ARG A 8 10.53 5.51 -4.07
C ARG A 8 10.00 6.53 -3.06
N ILE A 9 9.80 7.79 -3.44
CA ILE A 9 9.20 8.81 -2.57
C ILE A 9 7.75 8.47 -2.26
N VAL A 10 6.98 8.03 -3.25
CA VAL A 10 5.59 7.59 -3.05
C VAL A 10 5.49 6.38 -2.14
N GLU A 11 6.36 5.39 -2.32
CA GLU A 11 6.43 4.19 -1.48
C GLU A 11 6.81 4.53 -0.03
N ALA A 12 7.70 5.50 0.17
CA ALA A 12 8.28 5.88 1.45
C ALA A 12 7.55 7.03 2.17
N ALA A 13 6.35 7.42 1.71
CA ALA A 13 5.62 8.54 2.33
C ALA A 13 5.42 8.30 3.85
N SER A 14 5.91 9.24 4.66
CA SER A 14 5.96 9.14 6.12
C SER A 14 4.59 8.92 6.78
N GLU A 15 3.55 9.48 6.18
CA GLU A 15 2.18 9.37 6.69
C GLU A 15 1.56 7.97 6.55
N LYS A 16 2.14 7.08 5.75
CA LYS A 16 1.62 5.71 5.57
C LYS A 16 1.71 4.86 6.83
N ILE A 17 2.76 5.04 7.64
CA ILE A 17 2.92 4.27 8.89
C ILE A 17 1.90 4.70 9.96
N PRO A 18 1.68 5.99 10.25
CA PRO A 18 0.58 6.45 11.07
C PRO A 18 -0.80 5.99 10.58
N ALA A 19 -1.08 6.10 9.29
CA ALA A 19 -2.33 5.66 8.70
C ALA A 19 -2.52 4.13 8.81
N LEU A 20 -1.45 3.34 8.68
CA LEU A 20 -1.49 1.90 8.95
C LEU A 20 -1.86 1.62 10.40
N ARG A 21 -1.22 2.31 11.36
CA ARG A 21 -1.52 2.16 12.80
C ARG A 21 -3.01 2.33 13.08
N GLU A 22 -3.60 3.38 12.53
CA GLU A 22 -5.03 3.69 12.71
C GLU A 22 -5.92 2.63 12.09
N SER A 23 -5.67 2.27 10.83
CA SER A 23 -6.53 1.37 10.07
C SER A 23 -6.44 -0.10 10.51
N ILE A 24 -5.25 -0.57 10.96
CA ILE A 24 -5.03 -1.97 11.34
C ILE A 24 -5.45 -2.28 12.79
N GLY A 25 -5.54 -1.27 13.65
CA GLY A 25 -5.79 -1.43 15.08
C GLY A 25 -7.05 -2.26 15.41
N LYS A 26 -8.12 -2.10 14.62
CA LYS A 26 -9.38 -2.84 14.76
C LYS A 26 -9.25 -4.36 14.48
N TYR A 27 -8.11 -4.80 13.95
CA TYR A 27 -7.84 -6.20 13.62
C TYR A 27 -6.88 -6.88 14.59
N LYS A 28 -6.66 -6.30 15.77
CA LYS A 28 -5.74 -6.82 16.78
C LYS A 28 -5.96 -8.30 17.12
N GLU A 29 -7.23 -8.73 17.16
CA GLU A 29 -7.64 -10.12 17.49
C GLU A 29 -7.95 -10.94 16.22
N LYS A 30 -7.53 -10.47 15.04
CA LYS A 30 -7.77 -11.16 13.78
C LYS A 30 -6.48 -11.72 13.21
N ASN A 31 -6.62 -12.79 12.42
CA ASN A 31 -5.53 -13.45 11.69
C ASN A 31 -5.62 -13.16 10.19
N HIS A 32 -4.71 -13.74 9.43
CA HIS A 32 -4.66 -13.72 7.97
C HIS A 32 -4.49 -12.33 7.36
N ILE A 33 -3.68 -11.51 8.01
CA ILE A 33 -3.38 -10.14 7.62
C ILE A 33 -2.09 -10.12 6.81
N LEU A 34 -2.11 -9.47 5.65
CA LEU A 34 -0.93 -9.15 4.87
C LEU A 34 -0.66 -7.65 4.95
N VAL A 35 0.59 -7.27 5.22
CA VAL A 35 1.07 -5.89 5.03
C VAL A 35 2.13 -5.91 3.94
N TYR A 36 1.84 -5.27 2.82
CA TYR A 36 2.72 -5.21 1.67
C TYR A 36 3.54 -3.93 1.67
N CYS A 37 4.86 -4.06 1.85
CA CYS A 37 5.80 -2.97 1.96
C CYS A 37 6.64 -2.80 0.69
N GLY A 38 7.15 -1.60 0.46
CA GLY A 38 8.19 -1.32 -0.53
C GLY A 38 9.58 -1.77 -0.08
N ALA A 39 10.47 -1.91 -1.03
CA ALA A 39 11.89 -2.22 -0.77
C ALA A 39 12.71 -0.94 -0.50
N THR A 40 12.06 0.15 -0.14
CA THR A 40 12.72 1.43 0.13
C THR A 40 13.04 1.63 1.60
N THR A 41 14.03 2.47 1.84
CA THR A 41 14.30 3.04 3.15
C THR A 41 13.34 4.19 3.40
N VAL A 42 12.81 4.30 4.60
CA VAL A 42 12.02 5.46 5.08
C VAL A 42 12.83 6.19 6.13
N ARG A 43 12.61 7.50 6.24
CA ARG A 43 13.08 8.22 7.42
C ARG A 43 12.26 7.75 8.62
N ASP A 44 12.92 7.64 9.76
CA ASP A 44 12.24 7.34 11.01
C ASP A 44 11.10 8.36 11.23
N TYR A 45 9.92 7.87 11.58
CA TYR A 45 8.77 8.73 11.86
C TYR A 45 8.93 9.59 13.13
N GLY A 46 10.01 9.38 13.90
CA GLY A 46 10.46 10.26 14.97
C GLY A 46 11.38 11.40 14.51
N TYR A 47 11.58 11.59 13.21
CA TYR A 47 12.46 12.63 12.66
C TYR A 47 12.02 14.03 13.10
N GLN A 48 12.94 14.74 13.76
CA GLN A 48 12.84 16.18 14.01
C GLN A 48 13.79 16.92 13.07
N GLU A 49 13.29 17.93 12.38
CA GLU A 49 14.09 18.74 11.47
C GLU A 49 15.29 19.35 12.19
N GLY A 50 16.50 19.15 11.65
CA GLY A 50 17.75 19.64 12.24
C GLY A 50 18.47 18.67 13.19
N VAL A 51 17.90 17.50 13.50
CA VAL A 51 18.60 16.42 14.21
C VAL A 51 19.05 15.38 13.17
N PRO A 52 20.37 15.12 13.01
CA PRO A 52 20.83 14.07 12.11
C PRO A 52 20.33 12.72 12.62
N THR A 53 19.34 12.15 11.95
CA THR A 53 18.99 10.74 12.16
C THR A 53 19.99 9.89 11.44
N SER A 54 20.67 9.01 12.14
CA SER A 54 21.84 8.31 11.65
C SER A 54 21.51 7.15 10.71
N GLU A 55 20.24 6.75 10.53
CA GLU A 55 19.91 5.57 9.73
C GLU A 55 18.55 5.69 9.02
N GLU A 56 18.56 5.43 7.73
CA GLU A 56 17.35 5.17 6.94
C GLU A 56 16.86 3.75 7.25
N ILE A 57 15.70 3.62 7.89
CA ILE A 57 15.09 2.32 8.19
C ILE A 57 14.35 1.82 6.95
N ARG A 58 14.42 0.53 6.68
CA ARG A 58 13.56 -0.09 5.69
C ARG A 58 12.11 -0.02 6.15
N GLN A 59 11.20 0.24 5.22
CA GLN A 59 9.76 0.29 5.53
C GLN A 59 9.28 -1.01 6.22
N ILE A 60 9.79 -2.16 5.81
CA ILE A 60 9.44 -3.44 6.43
C ILE A 60 9.86 -3.51 7.90
N ASP A 61 11.02 -2.96 8.25
CA ASP A 61 11.52 -2.99 9.63
C ASP A 61 10.69 -2.04 10.50
N ALA A 62 10.37 -0.84 10.00
CA ALA A 62 9.50 0.12 10.68
C ALA A 62 8.08 -0.44 10.91
N VAL A 63 7.51 -1.12 9.93
CA VAL A 63 6.21 -1.78 10.06
C VAL A 63 6.28 -2.97 11.02
N THR A 64 7.37 -3.73 11.00
CA THR A 64 7.58 -4.85 11.93
C THR A 64 7.66 -4.36 13.38
N ASP A 65 8.40 -3.29 13.62
CA ASP A 65 8.47 -2.67 14.95
C ASP A 65 7.11 -2.13 15.40
N LEU A 66 6.44 -1.38 14.53
CA LEU A 66 5.10 -0.87 14.81
C LEU A 66 4.14 -1.97 15.21
N LEU A 67 4.00 -2.98 14.38
CA LEU A 67 2.99 -4.02 14.60
C LEU A 67 3.40 -4.99 15.72
N GLY A 68 4.66 -5.45 15.73
CA GLY A 68 5.15 -6.42 16.69
C GLY A 68 5.37 -5.81 18.07
N ASN A 69 6.26 -4.83 18.16
CA ASN A 69 6.70 -4.30 19.45
C ASN A 69 5.72 -3.29 20.06
N GLN A 70 5.21 -2.36 19.26
CA GLN A 70 4.36 -1.28 19.79
C GLN A 70 2.89 -1.68 19.90
N MET A 71 2.36 -2.44 18.93
CA MET A 71 0.96 -2.85 18.91
C MET A 71 0.74 -4.30 19.38
N GLY A 72 1.80 -5.11 19.50
CA GLY A 72 1.76 -6.48 20.02
C GLY A 72 1.03 -7.47 19.10
N PHE A 73 1.08 -7.30 17.79
CA PHE A 73 0.67 -8.33 16.83
C PHE A 73 1.74 -9.44 16.75
N ARG A 74 1.32 -10.66 16.48
CA ARG A 74 2.24 -11.75 16.14
C ARG A 74 2.58 -11.64 14.66
N VAL A 75 3.74 -11.08 14.36
CA VAL A 75 4.19 -10.77 12.99
C VAL A 75 5.36 -11.63 12.55
N ALA A 76 5.47 -11.86 11.25
CA ALA A 76 6.67 -12.36 10.62
C ALA A 76 6.96 -11.60 9.33
N GLN A 77 8.25 -11.35 9.06
CA GLN A 77 8.67 -10.85 7.75
C GLN A 77 8.65 -11.98 6.73
N PHE A 78 8.28 -11.64 5.49
CA PHE A 78 8.25 -12.55 4.37
C PHE A 78 8.90 -11.85 3.17
N THR A 79 10.16 -12.18 2.91
CA THR A 79 11.02 -11.50 1.93
C THR A 79 11.65 -12.49 0.95
N SER A 80 12.52 -12.03 0.07
CA SER A 80 13.29 -12.91 -0.81
C SER A 80 14.46 -13.61 -0.11
N LYS A 81 14.74 -13.26 1.17
CA LYS A 81 15.87 -13.80 1.92
C LYS A 81 15.62 -15.18 2.50
N GLU A 82 14.37 -15.53 2.76
CA GLU A 82 14.00 -16.83 3.33
C GLU A 82 14.14 -17.93 2.28
N ASP A 83 14.71 -19.06 2.66
CA ASP A 83 14.75 -20.26 1.84
C ASP A 83 13.36 -20.91 1.69
N ALA A 84 13.22 -21.84 0.76
CA ALA A 84 11.94 -22.49 0.46
C ALA A 84 11.34 -23.22 1.67
N LEU A 85 12.17 -23.83 2.53
CA LEU A 85 11.72 -24.54 3.72
C LEU A 85 11.18 -23.56 4.78
N THR A 86 11.88 -22.46 5.03
CA THR A 86 11.45 -21.39 5.94
C THR A 86 10.16 -20.75 5.46
N ARG A 87 10.06 -20.44 4.17
CA ARG A 87 8.81 -19.91 3.56
C ARG A 87 7.62 -20.84 3.78
N SER A 88 7.80 -22.15 3.54
CA SER A 88 6.75 -23.15 3.74
C SER A 88 6.29 -23.20 5.20
N LYS A 89 7.22 -23.13 6.17
CA LYS A 89 6.89 -23.08 7.60
C LYS A 89 6.15 -21.80 7.98
N LEU A 90 6.56 -20.65 7.48
CA LEU A 90 5.89 -19.37 7.71
C LEU A 90 4.45 -19.38 7.18
N ILE A 91 4.24 -19.87 5.95
CA ILE A 91 2.91 -19.98 5.36
C ILE A 91 2.02 -20.91 6.19
N LYS A 92 2.52 -22.08 6.57
CA LYS A 92 1.76 -23.02 7.42
C LYS A 92 1.37 -22.42 8.75
N SER A 93 2.29 -21.74 9.44
CA SER A 93 2.04 -21.03 10.70
C SER A 93 1.03 -19.91 10.54
N PHE A 94 1.08 -19.19 9.43
CA PHE A 94 0.14 -18.13 9.09
C PHE A 94 -1.27 -18.69 8.79
N ASP A 95 -1.37 -19.79 8.03
CA ASP A 95 -2.64 -20.45 7.73
C ASP A 95 -3.34 -20.98 9.00
N GLN A 96 -2.56 -21.44 9.96
CA GLN A 96 -3.07 -21.87 11.28
C GLN A 96 -3.53 -20.68 12.16
N GLY A 97 -2.93 -19.50 11.97
CA GLY A 97 -3.27 -18.28 12.70
C GLY A 97 -2.86 -18.25 14.17
N GLU A 98 -2.21 -19.30 14.67
CA GLU A 98 -1.86 -19.41 16.09
C GLU A 98 -0.60 -18.60 16.44
N MET A 99 0.46 -18.77 15.65
CA MET A 99 1.76 -18.14 15.90
C MET A 99 1.96 -16.86 15.13
N ILE A 100 1.35 -16.72 13.94
CA ILE A 100 1.50 -15.58 13.05
C ILE A 100 0.11 -15.06 12.68
N GLN A 101 -0.17 -13.79 13.02
CA GLN A 101 -1.39 -13.07 12.63
C GLN A 101 -1.19 -12.31 11.32
N ALA A 102 -0.02 -11.70 11.18
CA ALA A 102 0.29 -10.84 10.04
C ALA A 102 1.63 -11.20 9.41
N LEU A 103 1.63 -11.30 8.08
CA LEU A 103 2.84 -11.34 7.27
C LEU A 103 3.17 -9.94 6.77
N ILE A 104 4.42 -9.52 6.96
CA ILE A 104 4.93 -8.25 6.45
C ILE A 104 5.86 -8.61 5.27
N ALA A 105 5.47 -8.24 4.06
CA ALA A 105 6.08 -8.74 2.84
C ALA A 105 6.61 -7.62 1.93
N ILE A 106 7.73 -7.91 1.26
CA ILE A 106 8.27 -7.11 0.16
C ILE A 106 8.30 -7.97 -1.10
N ARG A 107 7.64 -7.53 -2.18
CA ARG A 107 7.68 -8.14 -3.54
C ARG A 107 7.38 -9.64 -3.62
N CYS A 108 7.25 -10.33 -2.50
CA CYS A 108 7.10 -11.79 -2.47
C CYS A 108 5.79 -12.30 -3.09
N LEU A 109 4.79 -11.45 -3.22
CA LEU A 109 3.55 -11.79 -3.91
C LEU A 109 3.72 -11.76 -5.44
N ASP A 110 4.76 -11.13 -5.97
CA ASP A 110 4.99 -11.02 -7.40
C ASP A 110 5.60 -12.31 -7.97
N GLU A 111 6.27 -13.13 -7.13
CA GLU A 111 7.08 -14.30 -7.52
C GLU A 111 6.44 -15.66 -7.19
N GLY A 112 5.18 -15.90 -7.58
CA GLY A 112 4.60 -17.26 -7.51
C GLY A 112 4.14 -17.74 -6.14
N VAL A 113 4.29 -16.94 -5.07
CA VAL A 113 3.81 -17.28 -3.73
C VAL A 113 2.29 -17.28 -3.68
N ASN A 114 1.71 -18.37 -3.20
CA ASN A 114 0.26 -18.56 -3.10
C ASN A 114 -0.14 -18.70 -1.63
N ILE A 115 -0.82 -17.70 -1.07
CA ILE A 115 -1.37 -17.72 0.30
C ILE A 115 -2.85 -17.36 0.24
N PRO A 116 -3.74 -18.31 -0.09
CA PRO A 116 -5.17 -18.02 -0.30
C PRO A 116 -5.90 -17.60 0.97
N SER A 117 -5.36 -17.94 2.13
CA SER A 117 -5.93 -17.59 3.45
C SER A 117 -5.90 -16.09 3.76
N ILE A 118 -5.10 -15.29 3.06
CA ILE A 118 -5.10 -13.82 3.23
C ILE A 118 -6.49 -13.27 2.96
N ASP A 119 -7.11 -12.67 3.97
CA ASP A 119 -8.43 -12.05 3.87
C ASP A 119 -8.39 -10.53 4.17
N LYS A 120 -7.27 -10.03 4.67
CA LYS A 120 -7.01 -8.59 4.90
C LYS A 120 -5.66 -8.22 4.35
N ALA A 121 -5.61 -7.23 3.48
CA ALA A 121 -4.36 -6.74 2.90
C ALA A 121 -4.23 -5.22 3.06
N PHE A 122 -3.08 -4.79 3.59
CA PHE A 122 -2.68 -3.39 3.73
C PHE A 122 -1.52 -3.15 2.76
N ILE A 123 -1.78 -2.40 1.68
CA ILE A 123 -0.84 -2.20 0.59
C ILE A 123 -0.20 -0.82 0.74
N LEU A 124 0.96 -0.74 1.41
CA LEU A 124 1.69 0.51 1.63
C LEU A 124 2.51 0.92 0.40
N ALA A 125 2.92 -0.04 -0.41
CA ALA A 125 3.71 0.17 -1.61
C ALA A 125 2.96 -0.39 -2.82
N SER A 126 2.12 0.44 -3.41
CA SER A 126 1.47 0.12 -4.67
C SER A 126 2.36 0.51 -5.85
N SER A 127 2.40 -0.35 -6.85
CA SER A 127 2.94 0.00 -8.17
C SER A 127 1.92 0.84 -8.92
N THR A 128 2.38 1.75 -9.76
CA THR A 128 1.54 2.40 -10.77
C THR A 128 1.30 1.49 -11.97
N ASN A 129 2.11 0.43 -12.16
CA ASN A 129 1.93 -0.53 -13.25
C ASN A 129 0.66 -1.38 -13.04
N PRO A 130 -0.33 -1.30 -13.94
CA PRO A 130 -1.59 -2.02 -13.82
C PRO A 130 -1.40 -3.54 -13.71
N LYS A 131 -0.49 -4.12 -14.46
CA LYS A 131 -0.19 -5.57 -14.43
C LYS A 131 0.21 -6.03 -13.03
N GLU A 132 1.03 -5.24 -12.33
CA GLU A 132 1.51 -5.58 -10.98
C GLU A 132 0.42 -5.46 -9.91
N TYR A 133 -0.29 -4.33 -9.83
CA TYR A 133 -1.28 -4.17 -8.77
C TYR A 133 -2.51 -5.07 -8.98
N ILE A 134 -2.89 -5.36 -10.23
CA ILE A 134 -3.96 -6.33 -10.52
C ILE A 134 -3.54 -7.74 -10.09
N GLN A 135 -2.31 -8.16 -10.36
CA GLN A 135 -1.80 -9.45 -9.89
C GLN A 135 -1.81 -9.54 -8.36
N ARG A 136 -1.32 -8.52 -7.65
CA ARG A 136 -1.33 -8.47 -6.18
C ARG A 136 -2.75 -8.57 -5.63
N ARG A 137 -3.67 -7.77 -6.17
CA ARG A 137 -5.09 -7.81 -5.82
C ARG A 137 -5.68 -9.20 -6.07
N GLY A 138 -5.45 -9.79 -7.24
CA GLY A 138 -5.94 -11.11 -7.60
C GLY A 138 -5.47 -12.22 -6.65
N ARG A 139 -4.27 -12.10 -6.05
CA ARG A 139 -3.79 -13.06 -5.06
C ARG A 139 -4.53 -12.94 -3.73
N VAL A 140 -4.85 -11.72 -3.31
CA VAL A 140 -5.64 -11.47 -2.10
C VAL A 140 -7.09 -11.94 -2.26
N LEU A 141 -7.64 -11.86 -3.48
CA LEU A 141 -9.02 -12.25 -3.77
C LEU A 141 -9.22 -13.76 -4.02
N ARG A 142 -8.19 -14.59 -3.90
CA ARG A 142 -8.32 -16.03 -4.09
C ARG A 142 -9.30 -16.67 -3.11
N LEU A 143 -10.01 -17.67 -3.61
CA LEU A 143 -10.95 -18.43 -2.80
C LEU A 143 -10.20 -19.26 -1.74
N TYR A 144 -10.77 -19.30 -0.55
CA TYR A 144 -10.29 -20.10 0.58
C TYR A 144 -11.48 -20.55 1.43
N PRO A 145 -11.50 -21.75 2.02
CA PRO A 145 -12.59 -22.21 2.86
C PRO A 145 -12.91 -21.20 3.99
N GLY A 146 -14.17 -20.79 4.10
CA GLY A 146 -14.63 -19.82 5.10
C GLY A 146 -14.36 -18.35 4.75
N LYS A 147 -13.72 -18.03 3.62
CA LYS A 147 -13.48 -16.67 3.16
C LYS A 147 -14.53 -16.27 2.13
N ASN A 148 -15.44 -15.38 2.52
CA ASN A 148 -16.51 -14.86 1.66
C ASN A 148 -16.10 -13.59 0.90
N TYR A 149 -15.18 -12.80 1.47
CA TYR A 149 -14.64 -11.57 0.88
C TYR A 149 -13.23 -11.31 1.39
N ALA A 150 -12.54 -10.39 0.76
CA ALA A 150 -11.27 -9.86 1.24
C ALA A 150 -11.38 -8.35 1.45
N GLN A 151 -10.70 -7.84 2.47
CA GLN A 151 -10.61 -6.41 2.76
C GLN A 151 -9.24 -5.91 2.29
N ILE A 152 -9.24 -4.94 1.38
CA ILE A 152 -8.02 -4.34 0.85
C ILE A 152 -7.97 -2.87 1.23
N TYR A 153 -6.90 -2.49 1.92
CA TYR A 153 -6.53 -1.12 2.26
C TYR A 153 -5.38 -0.71 1.36
N ASP A 154 -5.67 0.03 0.30
CA ASP A 154 -4.65 0.58 -0.59
C ASP A 154 -4.31 2.01 -0.16
N PHE A 155 -3.05 2.24 0.21
CA PHE A 155 -2.57 3.53 0.70
C PHE A 155 -2.12 4.39 -0.46
N ILE A 156 -3.00 5.26 -0.94
CA ILE A 156 -2.67 6.27 -1.95
C ILE A 156 -1.84 7.39 -1.35
N THR A 157 -1.02 8.03 -2.17
CA THR A 157 -0.16 9.13 -1.75
C THR A 157 -0.43 10.35 -2.61
N LEU A 158 -0.94 11.40 -1.99
CA LEU A 158 -1.13 12.68 -2.65
C LEU A 158 0.08 13.60 -2.38
N PRO A 159 0.59 14.30 -3.40
CA PRO A 159 1.71 15.23 -3.25
C PRO A 159 1.42 16.39 -2.29
N ILE A 160 0.17 16.84 -2.27
CA ILE A 160 -0.33 17.90 -1.41
C ILE A 160 -1.59 17.38 -0.71
N PRO A 161 -1.74 17.52 0.62
CA PRO A 161 -2.97 17.20 1.34
C PRO A 161 -4.17 17.96 0.77
N LEU A 162 -5.35 17.31 0.69
CA LEU A 162 -6.55 17.87 0.05
C LEU A 162 -6.98 19.22 0.65
N ASP A 163 -6.88 19.37 1.96
CA ASP A 163 -7.21 20.58 2.69
C ASP A 163 -6.27 21.75 2.38
N LYS A 164 -5.08 21.48 1.87
CA LYS A 164 -4.03 22.47 1.57
C LYS A 164 -3.92 22.83 0.10
N VAL A 165 -4.45 22.03 -0.81
CA VAL A 165 -4.29 22.24 -2.27
C VAL A 165 -4.71 23.65 -2.69
N LYS A 166 -5.82 24.17 -2.16
CA LYS A 166 -6.33 25.52 -2.48
C LYS A 166 -5.36 26.68 -2.10
N GLY A 167 -4.38 26.42 -1.26
CA GLY A 167 -3.36 27.40 -0.87
C GLY A 167 -2.13 27.43 -1.76
N TYR A 168 -2.01 26.51 -2.72
CA TYR A 168 -0.89 26.43 -3.65
C TYR A 168 -1.19 27.17 -4.95
N ALA A 169 -0.15 27.70 -5.58
CA ALA A 169 -0.27 28.29 -6.91
C ALA A 169 -0.63 27.22 -7.95
N THR A 170 -1.39 27.61 -8.99
CA THR A 170 -1.81 26.69 -10.05
C THR A 170 -0.62 26.01 -10.74
N GLU A 171 0.50 26.72 -10.89
CA GLU A 171 1.74 26.20 -11.48
C GLU A 171 2.35 25.06 -10.65
N ASP A 172 2.33 25.18 -9.31
CA ASP A 172 2.81 24.15 -8.40
C ASP A 172 1.92 22.91 -8.47
N ILE A 173 0.59 23.11 -8.46
CA ILE A 173 -0.39 22.01 -8.59
C ILE A 173 -0.20 21.27 -9.91
N SER A 174 0.01 21.99 -11.02
CA SER A 174 0.27 21.39 -12.34
C SER A 174 1.44 20.42 -12.33
N GLY A 175 2.53 20.73 -11.62
CA GLY A 175 3.69 19.84 -11.47
C GLY A 175 3.39 18.53 -10.72
N PHE A 176 2.34 18.50 -9.93
CA PHE A 176 1.94 17.35 -9.11
C PHE A 176 0.75 16.54 -9.67
N LYS A 177 0.02 17.09 -10.65
CA LYS A 177 -1.16 16.45 -11.25
C LYS A 177 -0.86 15.03 -11.76
N GLY A 178 0.26 14.80 -12.43
CA GLY A 178 0.61 13.49 -12.98
C GLY A 178 0.74 12.40 -11.91
N LEU A 179 1.20 12.72 -10.69
CA LEU A 179 1.21 11.76 -9.60
C LEU A 179 -0.20 11.49 -9.07
N ALA A 180 -0.99 12.55 -8.85
CA ALA A 180 -2.36 12.43 -8.39
C ALA A 180 -3.25 11.65 -9.37
N LYS A 181 -3.07 11.84 -10.69
CA LYS A 181 -3.78 11.09 -11.73
C LYS A 181 -3.50 9.58 -11.66
N ARG A 182 -2.23 9.17 -11.56
CA ARG A 182 -1.88 7.74 -11.44
C ARG A 182 -2.44 7.09 -10.18
N GLU A 183 -2.41 7.79 -9.05
CA GLU A 183 -3.05 7.32 -7.82
C GLU A 183 -4.58 7.17 -8.00
N LEU A 184 -5.23 8.13 -8.68
CA LEU A 184 -6.65 8.08 -9.00
C LEU A 184 -7.01 6.91 -9.93
N ILE A 185 -6.26 6.69 -11.02
CA ILE A 185 -6.49 5.60 -11.97
C ILE A 185 -6.46 4.26 -11.22
N ARG A 186 -5.45 4.03 -10.37
CA ARG A 186 -5.37 2.82 -9.55
C ARG A 186 -6.55 2.70 -8.60
N MET A 187 -6.93 3.79 -7.92
CA MET A 187 -8.07 3.81 -7.01
C MET A 187 -9.39 3.49 -7.72
N MET A 188 -9.61 4.07 -8.89
CA MET A 188 -10.79 3.80 -9.74
C MET A 188 -10.83 2.32 -10.18
N ASP A 189 -9.68 1.73 -10.50
CA ASP A 189 -9.61 0.32 -10.88
C ASP A 189 -9.91 -0.63 -9.69
N PHE A 190 -9.51 -0.27 -8.48
CA PHE A 190 -9.94 -0.99 -7.28
C PHE A 190 -11.44 -0.81 -7.01
N ALA A 191 -11.99 0.39 -7.23
CA ALA A 191 -13.39 0.71 -7.01
C ALA A 191 -14.33 -0.13 -7.89
N LYS A 192 -13.95 -0.42 -9.15
CA LYS A 192 -14.76 -1.19 -10.10
C LYS A 192 -15.24 -2.55 -9.59
N ILE A 193 -14.51 -3.16 -8.66
CA ILE A 193 -14.82 -4.49 -8.09
C ILE A 193 -15.10 -4.45 -6.59
N ALA A 194 -15.09 -3.26 -5.98
CA ALA A 194 -15.34 -3.08 -4.56
C ALA A 194 -16.84 -3.21 -4.23
N GLN A 195 -17.13 -3.71 -3.02
CA GLN A 195 -18.49 -3.76 -2.51
C GLN A 195 -18.93 -2.44 -1.82
N ASN A 196 -18.00 -1.48 -1.68
CA ASN A 196 -18.23 -0.14 -1.09
C ASN A 196 -17.92 1.00 -2.08
N PRO A 197 -18.49 1.01 -3.29
CA PRO A 197 -18.14 2.00 -4.32
C PRO A 197 -18.43 3.44 -3.90
N TYR A 198 -19.52 3.70 -3.18
CA TYR A 198 -19.94 5.06 -2.81
C TYR A 198 -18.92 5.83 -1.96
N GLU A 199 -18.23 5.16 -1.05
CA GLU A 199 -17.18 5.77 -0.23
C GLU A 199 -15.99 6.17 -1.10
N ILE A 200 -15.62 5.28 -2.03
CA ILE A 200 -14.51 5.47 -2.95
C ILE A 200 -14.83 6.59 -3.94
N ASP A 201 -16.03 6.62 -4.51
CA ASP A 201 -16.48 7.64 -5.48
C ASP A 201 -16.44 9.05 -4.88
N THR A 202 -16.78 9.17 -3.59
CA THR A 202 -16.70 10.47 -2.90
C THR A 202 -15.24 10.94 -2.82
N LEU A 203 -14.31 10.07 -2.43
CA LEU A 203 -12.91 10.42 -2.34
C LEU A 203 -12.31 10.71 -3.73
N ILE A 204 -12.66 9.94 -4.77
CA ILE A 204 -12.25 10.21 -6.16
C ILE A 204 -12.67 11.62 -6.57
N ARG A 205 -13.93 11.97 -6.35
CA ARG A 205 -14.46 13.29 -6.68
C ARG A 205 -13.73 14.41 -5.92
N ASP A 206 -13.47 14.21 -4.64
CA ASP A 206 -12.78 15.20 -3.81
C ASP A 206 -11.34 15.43 -4.29
N ILE A 207 -10.63 14.38 -4.68
CA ILE A 207 -9.28 14.49 -5.25
C ILE A 207 -9.33 15.18 -6.61
N LYS A 208 -10.24 14.78 -7.50
CA LYS A 208 -10.42 15.42 -8.82
C LYS A 208 -10.66 16.92 -8.68
N ASN A 209 -11.59 17.30 -7.82
CA ASN A 209 -11.93 18.70 -7.58
C ASN A 209 -10.76 19.48 -6.98
N ALA A 210 -10.01 18.90 -6.04
CA ALA A 210 -8.91 19.58 -5.39
C ALA A 210 -7.73 19.82 -6.34
N TYR A 211 -7.42 18.85 -7.20
CA TYR A 211 -6.30 18.92 -8.14
C TYR A 211 -6.69 19.43 -9.53
N ASP A 212 -7.97 19.79 -9.73
CA ASP A 212 -8.51 20.23 -11.02
C ASP A 212 -8.22 19.21 -12.14
N ILE A 213 -8.62 17.96 -11.92
CA ILE A 213 -8.39 16.83 -12.84
C ILE A 213 -9.71 16.48 -13.56
N GLU A 214 -9.69 16.53 -14.87
CA GLU A 214 -10.83 16.17 -15.73
C GLU A 214 -10.79 14.68 -16.11
N ASP A 215 -11.97 14.13 -16.47
CA ASP A 215 -12.08 12.70 -16.83
C ASP A 215 -11.29 12.35 -18.07
N GLU A 216 -11.27 13.23 -19.07
CA GLU A 216 -10.50 13.05 -20.31
C GLU A 216 -8.98 12.99 -20.07
N GLU A 217 -8.50 13.64 -18.99
CA GLU A 217 -7.09 13.55 -18.59
C GLU A 217 -6.75 12.18 -18.00
N LEU A 218 -7.70 11.59 -17.23
CA LEU A 218 -7.54 10.26 -16.64
C LEU A 218 -7.62 9.17 -17.70
N GLU A 219 -8.52 9.29 -18.68
CA GLU A 219 -8.64 8.33 -19.77
C GLU A 219 -7.35 8.26 -20.58
N ARG A 220 -6.78 9.40 -20.99
CA ARG A 220 -5.49 9.45 -21.72
C ARG A 220 -4.33 8.87 -20.92
N GLU A 221 -4.17 9.24 -19.65
CA GLU A 221 -3.11 8.70 -18.80
C GLU A 221 -3.26 7.19 -18.62
N SER A 222 -4.50 6.68 -18.49
CA SER A 222 -4.79 5.25 -18.36
C SER A 222 -4.40 4.46 -19.61
N GLU A 223 -4.65 4.98 -20.81
CA GLU A 223 -4.25 4.34 -22.07
C GLU A 223 -2.73 4.25 -22.18
N GLU A 224 -1.99 5.32 -21.84
CA GLU A 224 -0.52 5.33 -21.86
C GLU A 224 0.08 4.31 -20.86
N GLU A 225 -0.51 4.11 -19.68
CA GLU A 225 -0.02 3.14 -18.69
C GLU A 225 -0.21 1.67 -19.09
N TRP A 226 -1.15 1.35 -20.00
CA TRP A 226 -1.35 -0.01 -20.48
C TRP A 226 -0.41 -0.40 -21.63
N ASP A 227 0.12 0.56 -22.34
CA ASP A 227 1.02 0.35 -23.49
C ASP A 227 2.50 0.19 -23.09
N ASP A 228 2.90 0.59 -21.87
CA ASP A 228 4.23 0.41 -21.29
C ASP A 228 4.31 -0.92 -20.45
#